data_7e85146ddb47b6913f3fdfd52de7bf67
#
_entry.id   7e85146ddb47b6913f3fdfd52de7bf67
#
_cell.length_a   1.000
_cell.length_b   1.000
_cell.length_c   1.000
_cell.angle_alpha   90.00
_cell.angle_beta   90.00
_cell.angle_gamma   90.00
#
_symmetry.space_group_name_H-M   'P 1'
#
loop_
_entity.id
_entity.type
_entity.pdbx_description
1 polymer ?
#
loop_
_entity_poly.entity_id
_entity_poly.type
_entity_poly.pdbx_seq_one_letter_code
_entity_poly.pdbx_strand_id
1 'polypeptide(L)'
;TPETPIPDEPPEAQIDFSDIKGQETAKRGLEIAAAGGHNILLWGPPGTGKTMLAKAFAGILPPLSFQEMLEVTGIHSVAGKIRDTLIAHPPVRSPHHTASYVSITGGGAIPKPGEATLAHRGVLFLDEFPEFDRRVIDTLREPLEERMISVSRARGSAHFPAHFILIAAMNPCPCGNKGVKGKSCVCAPNAAERYRRKISGPVIDXXXXIAAKSRGRS
;
A
#
# COMPACT_ATOMS: atom_id res chain seq x y z
N THR A 1 -35.73 11.83 -10.13
CA THR A 1 -34.34 11.99 -9.62
C THR A 1 -33.38 11.34 -10.60
N PRO A 2 -32.37 12.05 -11.09
CA PRO A 2 -31.39 11.42 -11.95
C PRO A 2 -30.64 10.33 -11.18
N GLU A 3 -30.65 9.12 -11.70
CA GLU A 3 -29.87 8.03 -11.14
C GLU A 3 -28.40 8.27 -11.48
N THR A 4 -27.57 8.39 -10.45
CA THR A 4 -26.12 8.48 -10.66
C THR A 4 -25.64 7.10 -11.15
N PRO A 5 -25.11 7.00 -12.35
CA PRO A 5 -24.67 5.71 -12.86
C PRO A 5 -23.51 5.18 -12.01
N ILE A 6 -23.67 3.95 -11.52
CA ILE A 6 -22.59 3.23 -10.85
C ILE A 6 -21.74 2.63 -11.98
N PRO A 7 -20.46 2.95 -12.05
CA PRO A 7 -19.59 2.34 -13.09
C PRO A 7 -19.52 0.83 -12.89
N ASP A 8 -20.01 0.07 -13.89
CA ASP A 8 -19.98 -1.39 -13.86
C ASP A 8 -18.60 -1.97 -14.23
N GLU A 9 -17.75 -1.15 -14.82
CA GLU A 9 -16.43 -1.62 -15.29
C GLU A 9 -15.33 -1.26 -14.29
N PRO A 10 -14.45 -2.23 -13.97
CA PRO A 10 -13.25 -1.90 -13.19
C PRO A 10 -12.38 -0.91 -13.96
N PRO A 11 -11.63 -0.05 -13.28
CA PRO A 11 -10.77 0.92 -13.95
C PRO A 11 -9.79 0.21 -14.90
N GLU A 12 -9.62 0.79 -16.10
CA GLU A 12 -8.78 0.25 -17.16
C GLU A 12 -7.39 -0.16 -16.66
N ALA A 13 -6.90 -1.27 -17.16
CA ALA A 13 -5.54 -1.78 -16.97
C ALA A 13 -5.19 -2.23 -15.56
N GLN A 14 -6.09 -2.91 -14.88
CA GLN A 14 -5.67 -3.68 -13.72
C GLN A 14 -4.97 -4.96 -14.18
N ILE A 15 -3.73 -5.15 -13.71
CA ILE A 15 -3.00 -6.41 -13.93
C ILE A 15 -3.74 -7.51 -13.17
N ASP A 16 -4.10 -8.58 -13.88
CA ASP A 16 -4.74 -9.73 -13.24
C ASP A 16 -3.69 -10.71 -12.71
N PHE A 17 -4.04 -11.52 -11.72
CA PHE A 17 -3.15 -12.57 -11.21
C PHE A 17 -2.78 -13.59 -12.29
N SER A 18 -3.65 -13.81 -13.28
CA SER A 18 -3.37 -14.70 -14.42
C SER A 18 -2.22 -14.18 -15.32
N ASP A 19 -2.03 -12.86 -15.35
CA ASP A 19 -0.91 -12.24 -16.11
C ASP A 19 0.45 -12.49 -15.45
N ILE A 20 0.45 -12.80 -14.17
CA ILE A 20 1.67 -13.02 -13.39
C ILE A 20 2.02 -14.51 -13.43
N LYS A 21 3.03 -14.87 -14.20
CA LYS A 21 3.47 -16.25 -14.35
C LYS A 21 4.30 -16.69 -13.12
N GLY A 22 3.92 -17.82 -12.52
CA GLY A 22 4.57 -18.35 -11.32
C GLY A 22 4.17 -17.57 -10.07
N GLN A 23 5.01 -17.60 -9.04
CA GLN A 23 4.77 -16.94 -7.74
C GLN A 23 3.57 -17.52 -6.98
N GLU A 24 3.27 -18.80 -7.15
CA GLU A 24 2.06 -19.43 -6.60
C GLU A 24 1.93 -19.24 -5.07
N THR A 25 3.05 -19.37 -4.35
CA THR A 25 3.06 -19.13 -2.89
C THR A 25 2.71 -17.68 -2.54
N ALA A 26 3.24 -16.73 -3.32
CA ALA A 26 2.95 -15.31 -3.09
C ALA A 26 1.50 -14.97 -3.44
N LYS A 27 1.00 -15.50 -4.57
CA LYS A 27 -0.40 -15.32 -4.97
C LYS A 27 -1.34 -15.88 -3.90
N ARG A 28 -1.08 -17.11 -3.42
CA ARG A 28 -1.89 -17.73 -2.37
C ARG A 28 -1.88 -16.91 -1.08
N GLY A 29 -0.72 -16.38 -0.70
CA GLY A 29 -0.62 -15.49 0.46
C GLY A 29 -1.42 -14.21 0.28
N LEU A 30 -1.41 -13.63 -0.94
CA LEU A 30 -2.19 -12.44 -1.26
C LEU A 30 -3.71 -12.71 -1.25
N GLU A 31 -4.15 -13.87 -1.76
CA GLU A 31 -5.57 -14.29 -1.69
C GLU A 31 -6.06 -14.35 -0.23
N ILE A 32 -5.27 -14.99 0.62
CA ILE A 32 -5.59 -15.09 2.05
C ILE A 32 -5.65 -13.69 2.68
N ALA A 33 -4.70 -12.83 2.33
CA ALA A 33 -4.64 -11.46 2.84
C ALA A 33 -5.84 -10.63 2.36
N ALA A 34 -6.27 -10.80 1.10
CA ALA A 34 -7.44 -10.13 0.55
C ALA A 34 -8.71 -10.56 1.30
N ALA A 35 -8.88 -11.86 1.52
CA ALA A 35 -10.03 -12.43 2.21
C ALA A 35 -10.10 -11.98 3.69
N GLY A 36 -8.95 -11.80 4.34
CA GLY A 36 -8.88 -11.41 5.76
C GLY A 36 -8.62 -9.92 6.02
N GLY A 37 -8.42 -9.12 4.98
CA GLY A 37 -8.08 -7.70 5.15
C GLY A 37 -6.71 -7.50 5.82
N HIS A 38 -5.76 -8.40 5.57
CA HIS A 38 -4.46 -8.38 6.25
C HIS A 38 -3.42 -7.50 5.54
N ASN A 39 -2.63 -6.79 6.33
CA ASN A 39 -1.48 -6.04 5.81
C ASN A 39 -0.35 -6.99 5.40
N ILE A 40 0.41 -6.63 4.37
CA ILE A 40 1.35 -7.52 3.70
C ILE A 40 2.72 -6.87 3.56
N LEU A 41 3.77 -7.64 3.83
CA LEU A 41 5.13 -7.27 3.48
C LEU A 41 5.66 -8.25 2.42
N LEU A 42 5.79 -7.80 1.18
CA LEU A 42 6.39 -8.55 0.07
C LEU A 42 7.91 -8.43 0.15
N TRP A 43 8.58 -9.53 0.43
CA TRP A 43 10.04 -9.56 0.58
C TRP A 43 10.68 -10.42 -0.50
N GLY A 44 11.66 -9.88 -1.21
CA GLY A 44 12.36 -10.63 -2.25
C GLY A 44 13.28 -9.76 -3.09
N PRO A 45 14.15 -10.36 -3.89
CA PRO A 45 15.09 -9.61 -4.73
C PRO A 45 14.40 -8.74 -5.77
N PRO A 46 15.11 -7.77 -6.36
CA PRO A 46 14.52 -6.96 -7.44
C PRO A 46 14.22 -7.86 -8.65
N GLY A 47 13.17 -7.49 -9.39
CA GLY A 47 12.72 -8.23 -10.57
C GLY A 47 11.89 -9.47 -10.27
N THR A 48 11.47 -9.71 -9.02
CA THR A 48 10.60 -10.85 -8.67
C THR A 48 9.11 -10.57 -8.88
N GLY A 49 8.74 -9.37 -9.36
CA GLY A 49 7.35 -9.04 -9.64
C GLY A 49 6.56 -8.53 -8.44
N LYS A 50 7.21 -8.08 -7.36
CA LYS A 50 6.53 -7.55 -6.16
C LYS A 50 5.54 -6.43 -6.50
N THR A 51 5.96 -5.49 -7.35
CA THR A 51 5.13 -4.37 -7.79
C THR A 51 3.92 -4.85 -8.60
N MET A 52 4.13 -5.84 -9.47
CA MET A 52 3.03 -6.45 -10.26
C MET A 52 2.04 -7.17 -9.34
N LEU A 53 2.54 -7.95 -8.38
CA LEU A 53 1.71 -8.63 -7.38
C LEU A 53 0.87 -7.65 -6.57
N ALA A 54 1.47 -6.53 -6.14
CA ALA A 54 0.76 -5.49 -5.38
C ALA A 54 -0.34 -4.81 -6.22
N LYS A 55 -0.07 -4.57 -7.51
CA LYS A 55 -1.06 -3.97 -8.42
C LYS A 55 -2.21 -4.95 -8.70
N ALA A 56 -1.89 -6.23 -8.93
CA ALA A 56 -2.89 -7.26 -9.17
C ALA A 56 -3.77 -7.54 -7.94
N PHE A 57 -3.26 -7.28 -6.74
CA PHE A 57 -3.99 -7.50 -5.49
C PHE A 57 -5.32 -6.74 -5.44
N ALA A 58 -5.34 -5.51 -5.95
CA ALA A 58 -6.58 -4.70 -5.94
C ALA A 58 -7.71 -5.36 -6.74
N GLY A 59 -7.35 -6.09 -7.79
CA GLY A 59 -8.33 -6.79 -8.65
C GLY A 59 -9.01 -7.98 -7.98
N ILE A 60 -8.46 -8.48 -6.87
CA ILE A 60 -9.09 -9.59 -6.13
C ILE A 60 -9.84 -9.14 -4.87
N LEU A 61 -9.86 -7.82 -4.61
CA LEU A 61 -10.68 -7.29 -3.52
C LEU A 61 -12.14 -7.21 -3.96
N PRO A 62 -13.10 -7.45 -3.05
CA PRO A 62 -14.51 -7.29 -3.38
C PRO A 62 -14.83 -5.84 -3.73
N PRO A 63 -15.83 -5.60 -4.58
CA PRO A 63 -16.28 -4.23 -4.86
C PRO A 63 -16.81 -3.58 -3.59
N LEU A 64 -16.78 -2.25 -3.55
CA LEU A 64 -17.26 -1.49 -2.39
C LEU A 64 -18.78 -1.63 -2.27
N SER A 65 -19.28 -1.75 -1.05
CA SER A 65 -20.70 -1.62 -0.77
C SER A 65 -21.13 -0.16 -1.04
N PHE A 66 -22.42 0.08 -1.23
CA PHE A 66 -22.94 1.43 -1.50
C PHE A 66 -22.49 2.44 -0.43
N GLN A 67 -22.51 2.05 0.84
CA GLN A 67 -22.09 2.92 1.94
C GLN A 67 -20.59 3.26 1.82
N GLU A 68 -19.76 2.28 1.49
CA GLU A 68 -18.31 2.48 1.29
C GLU A 68 -18.05 3.36 0.06
N MET A 69 -18.81 3.19 -1.03
CA MET A 69 -18.72 4.06 -2.20
C MET A 69 -18.92 5.53 -1.81
N LEU A 70 -19.94 5.81 -0.98
CA LEU A 70 -20.21 7.18 -0.51
C LEU A 70 -19.05 7.72 0.35
N GLU A 71 -18.52 6.89 1.28
CA GLU A 71 -17.38 7.27 2.12
C GLU A 71 -16.16 7.65 1.26
N VAL A 72 -15.78 6.75 0.35
CA VAL A 72 -14.59 6.92 -0.50
C VAL A 72 -14.79 8.11 -1.44
N THR A 73 -15.94 8.21 -2.09
CA THR A 73 -16.26 9.32 -3.01
C THR A 73 -16.19 10.66 -2.28
N GLY A 74 -16.76 10.75 -1.07
CA GLY A 74 -16.72 11.96 -0.25
C GLY A 74 -15.26 12.39 0.05
N ILE A 75 -14.40 11.44 0.44
CA ILE A 75 -12.98 11.69 0.70
C ILE A 75 -12.29 12.25 -0.54
N HIS A 76 -12.48 11.60 -1.69
CA HIS A 76 -11.85 12.00 -2.95
C HIS A 76 -12.37 13.34 -3.45
N SER A 77 -13.66 13.65 -3.24
CA SER A 77 -14.26 14.93 -3.57
C SER A 77 -13.65 16.07 -2.73
N VAL A 78 -13.53 15.88 -1.42
CA VAL A 78 -12.87 16.86 -0.51
C VAL A 78 -11.42 17.08 -0.91
N ALA A 79 -10.74 16.05 -1.41
CA ALA A 79 -9.36 16.15 -1.90
C ALA A 79 -9.27 16.82 -3.28
N GLY A 80 -10.41 17.10 -3.94
CA GLY A 80 -10.45 17.69 -5.27
C GLY A 80 -10.04 16.72 -6.39
N LYS A 81 -10.16 15.43 -6.14
CA LYS A 81 -9.73 14.39 -7.10
C LYS A 81 -10.83 13.96 -8.07
N ILE A 82 -12.08 14.12 -7.66
CA ILE A 82 -13.26 13.78 -8.49
C ILE A 82 -14.37 14.79 -8.25
N ARG A 83 -15.32 14.90 -9.20
CA ARG A 83 -16.46 15.80 -9.07
C ARG A 83 -17.83 15.13 -9.26
N ASP A 84 -17.95 14.24 -10.24
CA ASP A 84 -19.27 13.83 -10.73
C ASP A 84 -19.49 12.31 -10.85
N THR A 85 -18.59 11.47 -10.31
CA THR A 85 -18.71 10.01 -10.41
C THR A 85 -18.51 9.34 -9.05
N LEU A 86 -19.22 8.24 -8.82
CA LEU A 86 -19.01 7.42 -7.63
C LEU A 86 -17.79 6.50 -7.85
N ILE A 87 -17.01 6.32 -6.80
CA ILE A 87 -15.90 5.36 -6.80
C ILE A 87 -16.46 4.01 -6.34
N ALA A 88 -16.62 3.08 -7.29
CA ALA A 88 -17.21 1.77 -7.02
C ALA A 88 -16.20 0.70 -6.61
N HIS A 89 -14.92 0.92 -6.86
CA HIS A 89 -13.86 -0.07 -6.60
C HIS A 89 -12.87 0.44 -5.54
N PRO A 90 -12.26 -0.47 -4.76
CA PRO A 90 -11.25 -0.09 -3.77
C PRO A 90 -10.12 0.75 -4.39
N PRO A 91 -9.88 1.97 -3.89
CA PRO A 91 -8.83 2.82 -4.44
C PRO A 91 -7.43 2.26 -4.16
N VAL A 92 -6.51 2.44 -5.12
CA VAL A 92 -5.11 2.06 -4.94
C VAL A 92 -4.26 3.32 -4.92
N ARG A 93 -3.50 3.49 -3.86
CA ARG A 93 -2.58 4.61 -3.72
C ARG A 93 -1.15 4.08 -3.64
N SER A 94 -0.27 4.63 -4.46
CA SER A 94 1.13 4.18 -4.53
C SER A 94 2.06 5.40 -4.55
N PRO A 95 2.23 6.08 -3.41
CA PRO A 95 3.13 7.22 -3.34
C PRO A 95 4.59 6.77 -3.51
N HIS A 96 5.39 7.62 -4.13
CA HIS A 96 6.83 7.39 -4.28
C HIS A 96 7.52 7.46 -2.91
N HIS A 97 8.62 6.74 -2.74
CA HIS A 97 9.34 6.70 -1.46
C HIS A 97 9.89 8.06 -1.00
N THR A 98 9.99 9.05 -1.91
CA THR A 98 10.37 10.43 -1.56
C THR A 98 9.20 11.27 -1.04
N ALA A 99 7.99 10.70 -0.96
CA ALA A 99 6.82 11.42 -0.46
C ALA A 99 7.05 11.86 1.00
N SER A 100 6.68 13.10 1.30
CA SER A 100 6.79 13.62 2.66
C SER A 100 5.74 12.99 3.59
N TYR A 101 5.98 13.03 4.90
CA TYR A 101 5.00 12.53 5.85
C TYR A 101 3.65 13.26 5.71
N VAL A 102 3.67 14.57 5.41
CA VAL A 102 2.45 15.37 5.20
C VAL A 102 1.69 14.88 3.95
N SER A 103 2.40 14.46 2.92
CA SER A 103 1.75 13.87 1.73
C SER A 103 1.02 12.56 2.09
N ILE A 104 1.59 11.79 3.00
CA ILE A 104 0.99 10.50 3.42
C ILE A 104 -0.19 10.70 4.38
N THR A 105 0.01 11.51 5.43
CA THR A 105 -1.00 11.70 6.49
C THR A 105 -2.03 12.77 6.17
N GLY A 106 -1.66 13.72 5.31
CA GLY A 106 -2.46 14.90 5.09
C GLY A 106 -1.99 16.07 5.94
N GLY A 107 -2.60 17.20 5.74
CA GLY A 107 -2.23 18.42 6.48
C GLY A 107 -2.39 19.68 5.64
N GLY A 108 -1.66 20.70 6.01
CA GLY A 108 -1.72 22.02 5.40
C GLY A 108 -2.40 23.03 6.32
N ALA A 109 -2.46 24.29 5.88
CA ALA A 109 -3.13 25.37 6.63
C ALA A 109 -4.62 25.06 6.79
N ILE A 110 -5.23 24.51 5.73
CA ILE A 110 -6.54 23.89 5.75
C ILE A 110 -6.26 22.40 5.62
N PRO A 111 -6.58 21.59 6.66
CA PRO A 111 -6.26 20.15 6.60
C PRO A 111 -6.91 19.45 5.41
N LYS A 112 -6.08 18.82 4.59
CA LYS A 112 -6.53 18.01 3.45
C LYS A 112 -6.12 16.55 3.66
N PRO A 113 -6.92 15.59 3.15
CA PRO A 113 -6.58 14.19 3.25
C PRO A 113 -5.28 13.87 2.49
N GLY A 114 -4.45 13.02 3.10
CA GLY A 114 -3.22 12.52 2.48
C GLY A 114 -3.45 11.18 1.77
N GLU A 115 -2.37 10.59 1.27
CA GLU A 115 -2.42 9.33 0.50
C GLU A 115 -3.02 8.17 1.31
N ALA A 116 -2.78 8.12 2.63
CA ALA A 116 -3.34 7.07 3.48
C ALA A 116 -4.88 7.19 3.60
N THR A 117 -5.41 8.43 3.68
CA THR A 117 -6.86 8.67 3.66
C THR A 117 -7.44 8.39 2.28
N LEU A 118 -6.72 8.78 1.21
CA LEU A 118 -7.14 8.49 -0.17
C LEU A 118 -7.13 6.99 -0.49
N ALA A 119 -6.44 6.17 0.33
CA ALA A 119 -6.45 4.71 0.23
C ALA A 119 -7.58 4.06 1.05
N HIS A 120 -8.41 4.87 1.73
CA HIS A 120 -9.49 4.35 2.59
C HIS A 120 -10.37 3.35 1.84
N ARG A 121 -10.66 2.19 2.47
CA ARG A 121 -11.40 1.04 1.90
C ARG A 121 -10.67 0.37 0.72
N GLY A 122 -9.39 0.68 0.52
CA GLY A 122 -8.61 0.16 -0.59
C GLY A 122 -7.21 -0.25 -0.16
N VAL A 123 -6.22 0.07 -1.01
CA VAL A 123 -4.84 -0.39 -0.86
C VAL A 123 -3.87 0.79 -0.82
N LEU A 124 -3.02 0.81 0.19
CA LEU A 124 -1.84 1.68 0.22
C LEU A 124 -0.62 0.82 -0.10
N PHE A 125 -0.05 1.02 -1.30
CA PHE A 125 1.14 0.27 -1.74
C PHE A 125 2.39 1.12 -1.58
N LEU A 126 3.35 0.65 -0.79
CA LEU A 126 4.64 1.33 -0.55
C LEU A 126 5.78 0.45 -1.07
N ASP A 127 6.23 0.75 -2.29
CA ASP A 127 7.38 0.06 -2.87
C ASP A 127 8.68 0.60 -2.26
N GLU A 128 9.69 -0.23 -2.20
CA GLU A 128 10.98 0.12 -1.57
C GLU A 128 10.79 0.65 -0.13
N PHE A 129 9.94 0.01 0.63
CA PHE A 129 9.47 0.48 1.94
C PHE A 129 10.59 1.00 2.87
N PRO A 130 11.76 0.34 3.01
CA PRO A 130 12.84 0.89 3.86
C PRO A 130 13.51 2.16 3.30
N GLU A 131 13.15 2.62 2.10
CA GLU A 131 13.71 3.87 1.53
C GLU A 131 12.86 5.09 1.90
N PHE A 132 11.65 4.87 2.41
CA PHE A 132 10.83 5.97 2.96
C PHE A 132 11.51 6.60 4.17
N ASP A 133 11.28 7.89 4.37
CA ASP A 133 11.70 8.57 5.60
C ASP A 133 11.11 7.84 6.81
N ARG A 134 11.89 7.72 7.87
CA ARG A 134 11.47 7.03 9.09
C ARG A 134 10.18 7.62 9.67
N ARG A 135 10.01 8.94 9.57
CA ARG A 135 8.78 9.60 10.04
C ARG A 135 7.55 9.10 9.29
N VAL A 136 7.69 8.85 7.97
CA VAL A 136 6.60 8.28 7.16
C VAL A 136 6.24 6.90 7.69
N ILE A 137 7.24 6.04 7.89
CA ILE A 137 7.03 4.67 8.39
C ILE A 137 6.34 4.69 9.76
N ASP A 138 6.83 5.52 10.67
CA ASP A 138 6.30 5.61 12.04
C ASP A 138 4.88 6.20 12.08
N THR A 139 4.54 7.13 11.17
CA THR A 139 3.17 7.69 11.12
C THR A 139 2.13 6.71 10.62
N LEU A 140 2.53 5.63 9.94
CA LEU A 140 1.57 4.60 9.51
C LEU A 140 1.02 3.77 10.68
N ARG A 141 1.68 3.81 11.83
CA ARG A 141 1.24 3.07 13.01
C ARG A 141 -0.19 3.43 13.41
N GLU A 142 -0.49 4.73 13.54
CA GLU A 142 -1.82 5.20 13.93
C GLU A 142 -2.92 4.64 13.01
N PRO A 143 -2.88 4.85 11.68
CA PRO A 143 -3.94 4.31 10.83
C PRO A 143 -3.97 2.77 10.76
N LEU A 144 -2.86 2.09 10.96
CA LEU A 144 -2.87 0.62 10.97
C LEU A 144 -3.55 0.05 12.23
N GLU A 145 -3.43 0.75 13.38
CA GLU A 145 -4.05 0.35 14.64
C GLU A 145 -5.48 0.90 14.78
N GLU A 146 -5.67 2.20 14.51
CA GLU A 146 -6.91 2.93 14.83
C GLU A 146 -7.83 3.15 13.61
N ARG A 147 -7.37 2.83 12.39
CA ARG A 147 -8.12 3.04 11.15
C ARG A 147 -8.43 4.53 10.88
N MET A 148 -7.70 5.42 11.51
CA MET A 148 -7.86 6.88 11.43
C MET A 148 -6.51 7.57 11.44
N ILE A 149 -6.48 8.80 10.96
CA ILE A 149 -5.32 9.70 11.05
C ILE A 149 -5.78 11.00 11.72
N SER A 150 -5.05 11.43 12.73
CA SER A 150 -5.31 12.67 13.45
C SER A 150 -4.30 13.73 13.03
N VAL A 151 -4.80 14.83 12.45
CA VAL A 151 -3.96 15.96 12.04
C VAL A 151 -4.28 17.15 12.96
N SER A 152 -3.36 17.46 13.87
CA SER A 152 -3.48 18.59 14.79
C SER A 152 -2.77 19.82 14.24
N ARG A 153 -3.42 20.98 14.32
CA ARG A 153 -2.89 22.27 13.89
C ARG A 153 -3.33 23.36 14.87
N ALA A 154 -2.74 24.53 14.75
CA ALA A 154 -3.06 25.67 15.63
C ALA A 154 -4.55 26.05 15.63
N ARG A 155 -5.27 25.79 14.54
CA ARG A 155 -6.69 26.12 14.38
C ARG A 155 -7.64 24.96 14.68
N GLY A 156 -7.13 23.82 15.17
CA GLY A 156 -7.96 22.66 15.52
C GLY A 156 -7.37 21.34 15.05
N SER A 157 -8.07 20.28 15.38
CA SER A 157 -7.72 18.92 14.97
C SER A 157 -8.73 18.40 13.96
N ALA A 158 -8.25 17.72 12.94
CA ALA A 158 -9.09 17.03 11.95
C ALA A 158 -8.78 15.54 12.04
N HIS A 159 -9.82 14.71 11.96
CA HIS A 159 -9.70 13.26 11.95
C HIS A 159 -10.16 12.75 10.60
N PHE A 160 -9.30 11.98 9.94
CA PHE A 160 -9.59 11.42 8.62
C PHE A 160 -9.65 9.89 8.71
N PRO A 161 -10.66 9.24 8.13
CA PRO A 161 -10.68 7.78 8.10
C PRO A 161 -9.54 7.27 7.20
N ALA A 162 -8.90 6.18 7.63
CA ALA A 162 -7.75 5.63 6.94
C ALA A 162 -7.70 4.10 7.13
N HIS A 163 -8.82 3.44 6.81
CA HIS A 163 -8.95 1.98 6.86
C HIS A 163 -8.53 1.43 5.50
N PHE A 164 -7.29 1.02 5.35
CA PHE A 164 -6.73 0.48 4.11
C PHE A 164 -5.97 -0.82 4.40
N ILE A 165 -5.69 -1.59 3.36
CA ILE A 165 -4.74 -2.71 3.44
C ILE A 165 -3.37 -2.16 3.02
N LEU A 166 -2.39 -2.26 3.90
CA LEU A 166 -1.03 -1.88 3.58
C LEU A 166 -0.34 -3.02 2.84
N ILE A 167 0.17 -2.74 1.63
CA ILE A 167 1.10 -3.63 0.94
C ILE A 167 2.45 -2.93 0.88
N ALA A 168 3.41 -3.40 1.66
CA ALA A 168 4.77 -2.89 1.61
C ALA A 168 5.65 -3.86 0.83
N ALA A 169 6.59 -3.35 0.04
CA ALA A 169 7.55 -4.20 -0.67
C ALA A 169 8.99 -3.80 -0.31
N MET A 170 9.84 -4.80 -0.11
CA MET A 170 11.25 -4.54 0.21
C MET A 170 12.19 -5.57 -0.39
N ASN A 171 13.42 -5.17 -0.58
CA ASN A 171 14.50 -6.04 -1.02
C ASN A 171 15.22 -6.69 0.20
N PRO A 172 16.00 -7.77 0.01
CA PRO A 172 16.70 -8.43 1.13
C PRO A 172 17.85 -7.59 1.72
N CYS A 173 18.34 -6.59 0.97
CA CYS A 173 19.40 -5.68 1.37
C CYS A 173 19.42 -4.49 0.39
N PRO A 174 20.18 -3.41 0.66
CA PRO A 174 20.21 -2.25 -0.25
C PRO A 174 20.54 -2.58 -1.70
N CYS A 175 21.50 -3.50 -1.98
CA CYS A 175 21.80 -3.87 -3.37
C CYS A 175 20.83 -4.92 -3.94
N GLY A 176 19.96 -5.51 -3.12
CA GLY A 176 18.99 -6.51 -3.54
C GLY A 176 19.51 -7.93 -3.71
N ASN A 177 20.83 -8.16 -3.65
CA ASN A 177 21.43 -9.44 -4.05
C ASN A 177 21.66 -10.44 -2.90
N LYS A 178 21.43 -10.08 -1.66
CA LYS A 178 21.67 -10.98 -0.52
C LYS A 178 20.78 -12.24 -0.61
N GLY A 179 21.41 -13.40 -0.67
CA GLY A 179 20.70 -14.68 -0.78
C GLY A 179 20.19 -15.03 -2.18
N VAL A 180 20.57 -14.25 -3.21
CA VAL A 180 20.18 -14.53 -4.60
C VAL A 180 21.17 -15.48 -5.23
N LYS A 181 20.71 -16.63 -5.74
CA LYS A 181 21.55 -17.61 -6.43
C LYS A 181 22.23 -16.97 -7.65
N GLY A 182 23.54 -17.12 -7.76
CA GLY A 182 24.33 -16.61 -8.88
C GLY A 182 24.65 -15.11 -8.82
N LYS A 183 24.33 -14.42 -7.71
CA LYS A 183 24.69 -13.01 -7.54
C LYS A 183 25.40 -12.79 -6.21
N SER A 184 26.45 -11.98 -6.23
CA SER A 184 27.17 -11.60 -5.00
C SER A 184 26.58 -10.33 -4.40
N CYS A 185 26.36 -10.34 -3.09
CA CYS A 185 25.95 -9.16 -2.35
C CYS A 185 27.17 -8.26 -2.12
N VAL A 186 27.07 -7.01 -2.58
CA VAL A 186 28.17 -6.01 -2.46
C VAL A 186 27.97 -5.07 -1.25
N CYS A 187 27.00 -5.33 -0.42
CA CYS A 187 26.72 -4.49 0.75
C CYS A 187 27.80 -4.69 1.83
N ALA A 188 28.12 -3.60 2.52
CA ALA A 188 29.01 -3.65 3.69
C ALA A 188 28.43 -4.58 4.77
N PRO A 189 29.28 -5.15 5.64
CA PRO A 189 28.81 -5.95 6.77
C PRO A 189 27.73 -5.18 7.56
N ASN A 190 26.71 -5.87 8.03
CA ASN A 190 25.58 -5.32 8.78
C ASN A 190 24.66 -4.35 7.99
N ALA A 191 24.96 -4.02 6.72
CA ALA A 191 24.11 -3.13 5.93
C ALA A 191 22.69 -3.70 5.73
N ALA A 192 22.57 -5.00 5.53
CA ALA A 192 21.29 -5.66 5.38
C ALA A 192 20.46 -5.58 6.67
N GLU A 193 21.10 -5.68 7.82
CA GLU A 193 20.43 -5.56 9.12
C GLU A 193 19.98 -4.11 9.36
N ARG A 194 20.86 -3.13 9.14
CA ARG A 194 20.51 -1.71 9.24
C ARG A 194 19.33 -1.36 8.31
N TYR A 195 19.33 -1.93 7.10
CA TYR A 195 18.27 -1.73 6.11
C TYR A 195 16.92 -2.23 6.64
N ARG A 196 16.89 -3.43 7.22
CA ARG A 196 15.66 -3.99 7.80
C ARG A 196 15.21 -3.22 9.04
N ARG A 197 16.16 -2.76 9.87
CA ARG A 197 15.88 -1.98 11.09
C ARG A 197 15.29 -0.58 10.82
N LYS A 198 15.27 -0.13 9.55
CA LYS A 198 14.56 1.11 9.19
C LYS A 198 13.04 0.99 9.41
N ILE A 199 12.52 -0.24 9.30
CA ILE A 199 11.10 -0.50 9.59
C ILE A 199 11.00 -0.79 11.09
N SER A 200 10.18 0.00 11.79
CA SER A 200 10.00 -0.17 13.23
C SER A 200 9.26 -1.49 13.56
N GLY A 201 9.59 -2.07 14.70
CA GLY A 201 8.96 -3.30 15.18
C GLY A 201 7.43 -3.26 15.15
N PRO A 202 6.82 -2.24 15.78
CA PRO A 202 5.35 -2.13 15.79
C PRO A 202 4.68 -2.13 14.40
N VAL A 203 5.35 -1.59 13.38
CA VAL A 203 4.83 -1.63 12.01
C VAL A 203 4.99 -3.03 11.40
N ILE A 204 6.10 -3.70 11.69
CA ILE A 204 6.35 -5.08 11.20
C ILE A 204 5.32 -6.05 11.83
N ASP A 205 5.03 -5.89 13.06
CA ASP A 205 4.07 -6.74 13.77
C ASP A 205 2.64 -6.72 13.16
N UNK A 206 2.32 -5.72 12.43
CA UNK A 206 1.10 -5.55 11.76
C UNK A 206 1.03 -6.10 10.39
N UNK A 207 2.44 -6.63 9.84
CA UNK A 207 2.33 -7.09 8.53
C UNK A 207 2.63 -8.57 8.45
N UNK A 208 2.04 -9.28 7.47
CA UNK A 208 2.30 -10.62 7.18
C UNK A 208 3.43 -10.74 6.22
N UNK A 209 4.46 -11.31 6.35
CA UNK A 209 5.53 -11.39 5.46
C UNK A 209 5.28 -12.43 4.41
N ILE A 210 5.36 -12.16 3.15
CA ILE A 210 5.23 -13.03 1.98
C ILE A 210 6.52 -12.96 1.17
N ALA A 211 7.18 -14.08 0.99
CA ALA A 211 8.44 -14.14 0.23
C ALA A 211 8.16 -14.29 -1.27
N ALA A 212 8.56 -13.30 -2.07
CA ALA A 212 8.56 -13.39 -3.53
C ALA A 212 9.89 -13.99 -4.00
N LYS A 213 9.84 -15.17 -4.58
CA LYS A 213 11.04 -15.91 -4.99
C LYS A 213 11.52 -15.50 -6.38
N SER A 214 12.82 -15.45 -6.59
CA SER A 214 13.38 -15.33 -7.94
C SER A 214 13.02 -16.58 -8.76
N ARG A 215 12.66 -16.40 -10.01
CA ARG A 215 12.49 -17.54 -10.92
C ARG A 215 13.83 -18.27 -11.03
N GLY A 216 13.85 -19.53 -10.65
CA GLY A 216 14.95 -20.39 -11.01
C GLY A 216 14.94 -20.50 -12.53
N ARG A 217 16.07 -20.22 -13.20
CA ARG A 217 16.21 -20.67 -14.58
C ARG A 217 16.32 -22.19 -14.49
N SER A 218 15.32 -22.88 -15.01
CA SER A 218 15.37 -24.33 -15.23
C SER A 218 16.42 -24.62 -16.32
#